data_3cca6f96901dc7c99a0383d14e56a62e
#
_entry.id   3cca6f96901dc7c99a0383d14e56a62e
#
_cell.length_a   1.000
_cell.length_b   1.000
_cell.length_c   1.000
_cell.angle_alpha   90.00
_cell.angle_beta   90.00
_cell.angle_gamma   90.00
#
_symmetry.space_group_name_H-M   'P 1'
#
loop_
_entity.id
_entity.type
_entity.pdbx_description
1 polymer ?
#
loop_
_entity_poly.entity_id
_entity_poly.type
_entity_poly.pdbx_seq_one_letter_code
_entity_poly.pdbx_strand_id
1 'polypeptide(L)'
;MHRKSVIVALALVLAACLPAIAEGGPDARISAGKQAFDAERYREALDAFGSVLADPKAQAARPEATYWSILCYLALGDQAAAEKAIDAYLAAYPDGPRVPDLLYQRGRILYAKSSYEEALKSFSAFIAASPDHGLVPSALYWGGECLYSLGRLDDADKVFSLLLERYPTSVKVEAATYRRELIKLEYRESELLRLLTWSHEEALRAAEDFRARERNYEQALSAYQKQLAGASGTSAQSPELKARIDELSAKLAKAQADLDAARAALAKAQTAAGQASSVPVPSVVTPPAAIEGDGALLAQALEAKRRALDLLAAYL
;
A
#
# COMPACT_ATOMS: atom_id res chain seq x y z
N MET A 1 61.47 37.52 23.20
CA MET A 1 60.51 38.32 22.41
C MET A 1 60.08 37.68 21.08
N HIS A 2 60.11 36.35 20.92
CA HIS A 2 59.84 35.68 19.61
C HIS A 2 58.56 34.88 19.54
N ARG A 3 57.78 34.81 20.63
CA ARG A 3 56.53 33.98 20.67
C ARG A 3 55.26 34.73 20.23
N LYS A 4 55.27 36.08 20.22
CA LYS A 4 54.07 36.86 19.83
C LYS A 4 53.95 37.11 18.33
N SER A 5 55.03 37.02 17.58
CA SER A 5 55.01 37.25 16.11
C SER A 5 54.50 36.06 15.28
N VAL A 6 54.62 34.86 15.82
CA VAL A 6 54.16 33.62 15.12
C VAL A 6 52.64 33.46 15.14
N ILE A 7 51.97 33.89 16.21
CA ILE A 7 50.52 33.80 16.37
C ILE A 7 49.79 34.82 15.47
N VAL A 8 50.38 36.00 15.23
CA VAL A 8 49.78 37.00 14.34
C VAL A 8 49.92 36.59 12.85
N ALA A 9 50.99 35.90 12.47
CA ALA A 9 51.18 35.40 11.11
C ALA A 9 50.25 34.22 10.79
N LEU A 10 49.95 33.37 11.76
CA LEU A 10 49.01 32.24 11.54
C LEU A 10 47.52 32.70 11.46
N ALA A 11 47.14 33.77 12.19
CA ALA A 11 45.80 34.35 12.11
C ALA A 11 45.55 35.09 10.80
N LEU A 12 46.59 35.66 10.14
CA LEU A 12 46.48 36.32 8.85
C LEU A 12 46.38 35.32 7.66
N VAL A 13 46.93 34.13 7.78
CA VAL A 13 46.84 33.10 6.72
C VAL A 13 45.48 32.39 6.74
N LEU A 14 44.79 32.26 7.91
CA LEU A 14 43.45 31.71 7.97
C LEU A 14 42.33 32.67 7.51
N ALA A 15 42.61 33.98 7.44
CA ALA A 15 41.64 34.96 6.93
C ALA A 15 41.64 35.10 5.40
N ALA A 16 42.60 34.48 4.70
CA ALA A 16 42.74 34.58 3.24
C ALA A 16 42.09 33.44 2.45
N CYS A 17 41.41 32.49 3.12
CA CYS A 17 40.67 31.39 2.49
C CYS A 17 39.12 31.56 2.58
N LEU A 18 38.62 32.81 2.66
CA LEU A 18 37.22 33.05 2.32
C LEU A 18 37.16 33.14 0.78
N PRO A 19 36.37 32.25 0.14
CA PRO A 19 36.39 32.15 -1.32
C PRO A 19 35.85 33.43 -1.94
N ALA A 20 36.53 33.86 -2.98
CA ALA A 20 36.18 34.97 -3.90
C ALA A 20 34.87 34.66 -4.72
N ILE A 21 33.82 34.16 -4.04
CA ILE A 21 32.51 33.88 -4.66
C ILE A 21 31.73 35.17 -4.93
N ALA A 22 32.15 36.33 -4.33
CA ALA A 22 31.40 37.56 -4.41
C ALA A 22 31.77 38.48 -5.58
N GLU A 23 32.84 38.20 -6.36
CA GLU A 23 33.35 39.13 -7.39
C GLU A 23 32.84 38.86 -8.83
N GLY A 24 32.03 37.78 -9.02
CA GLY A 24 31.47 37.45 -10.34
C GLY A 24 30.03 37.93 -10.51
N GLY A 25 29.64 38.23 -11.77
CA GLY A 25 28.24 38.47 -12.13
C GLY A 25 27.34 37.27 -11.76
N PRO A 26 25.97 37.40 -11.84
CA PRO A 26 25.04 36.35 -11.49
C PRO A 26 25.32 34.99 -12.15
N ASP A 27 25.71 35.00 -13.42
CA ASP A 27 26.03 33.78 -14.19
C ASP A 27 27.28 33.07 -13.67
N ALA A 28 28.33 33.84 -13.28
CA ALA A 28 29.53 33.26 -12.68
C ALA A 28 29.24 32.58 -11.33
N ARG A 29 28.39 33.19 -10.50
CA ARG A 29 27.94 32.62 -9.22
C ARG A 29 27.09 31.37 -9.41
N ILE A 30 26.20 31.35 -10.42
CA ILE A 30 25.45 30.13 -10.78
C ILE A 30 26.43 29.04 -11.24
N SER A 31 27.41 29.38 -12.10
CA SER A 31 28.39 28.41 -12.55
C SER A 31 29.22 27.83 -11.39
N ALA A 32 29.66 28.68 -10.46
CA ALA A 32 30.36 28.23 -9.25
C ALA A 32 29.48 27.31 -8.39
N GLY A 33 28.20 27.65 -8.20
CA GLY A 33 27.25 26.82 -7.48
C GLY A 33 27.04 25.45 -8.15
N LYS A 34 26.93 25.40 -9.48
CA LYS A 34 26.83 24.13 -10.23
C LYS A 34 28.10 23.28 -10.08
N GLN A 35 29.27 23.87 -10.16
CA GLN A 35 30.55 23.17 -9.93
C GLN A 35 30.63 22.61 -8.48
N ALA A 36 30.16 23.35 -7.49
CA ALA A 36 30.10 22.88 -6.13
C ALA A 36 29.08 21.72 -5.99
N PHE A 37 27.93 21.82 -6.67
CA PHE A 37 26.91 20.75 -6.71
C PHE A 37 27.48 19.46 -7.33
N ASP A 38 28.13 19.55 -8.48
CA ASP A 38 28.75 18.42 -9.17
C ASP A 38 29.88 17.77 -8.35
N ALA A 39 30.52 18.55 -7.47
CA ALA A 39 31.51 18.10 -6.51
C ALA A 39 30.88 17.61 -5.18
N GLU A 40 29.54 17.45 -5.11
CA GLU A 40 28.76 17.03 -3.93
C GLU A 40 28.89 17.97 -2.71
N ARG A 41 29.41 19.19 -2.93
CA ARG A 41 29.55 20.24 -1.92
C ARG A 41 28.27 21.07 -1.83
N TYR A 42 27.16 20.44 -1.49
CA TYR A 42 25.81 21.02 -1.57
C TYR A 42 25.61 22.28 -0.72
N ARG A 43 26.24 22.37 0.44
CA ARG A 43 26.15 23.59 1.29
C ARG A 43 26.86 24.79 0.64
N GLU A 44 28.03 24.58 0.07
CA GLU A 44 28.74 25.61 -0.66
C GLU A 44 27.97 26.03 -1.91
N ALA A 45 27.35 25.08 -2.60
CA ALA A 45 26.45 25.37 -3.72
C ALA A 45 25.24 26.23 -3.28
N LEU A 46 24.61 25.93 -2.10
CA LEU A 46 23.55 26.76 -1.55
C LEU A 46 23.99 28.18 -1.23
N ASP A 47 25.21 28.38 -0.72
CA ASP A 47 25.74 29.71 -0.45
C ASP A 47 25.93 30.52 -1.75
N ALA A 48 26.42 29.86 -2.79
CA ALA A 48 26.59 30.49 -4.12
C ALA A 48 25.22 30.88 -4.73
N PHE A 49 24.24 29.97 -4.75
CA PHE A 49 22.88 30.25 -5.23
C PHE A 49 22.17 31.29 -4.35
N GLY A 50 22.30 31.20 -3.02
CA GLY A 50 21.76 32.17 -2.06
C GLY A 50 22.26 33.60 -2.33
N SER A 51 23.53 33.75 -2.71
CA SER A 51 24.09 35.04 -3.08
C SER A 51 23.45 35.65 -4.34
N VAL A 52 23.00 34.80 -5.29
CA VAL A 52 22.24 35.21 -6.48
C VAL A 52 20.82 35.62 -6.08
N LEU A 53 20.17 34.84 -5.23
CA LEU A 53 18.81 35.12 -4.77
C LEU A 53 18.71 36.40 -3.94
N ALA A 54 19.77 36.74 -3.19
CA ALA A 54 19.85 37.97 -2.40
C ALA A 54 20.14 39.22 -3.24
N ASP A 55 20.63 39.07 -4.48
CA ASP A 55 20.98 40.19 -5.37
C ASP A 55 19.72 40.78 -6.06
N PRO A 56 19.36 42.04 -5.80
CA PRO A 56 18.21 42.65 -6.47
C PRO A 56 18.41 42.84 -8.01
N LYS A 57 19.67 42.83 -8.47
CA LYS A 57 19.99 42.99 -9.88
C LYS A 57 19.99 41.68 -10.66
N ALA A 58 19.95 40.53 -9.96
CA ALA A 58 20.02 39.20 -10.56
C ALA A 58 18.63 38.59 -10.86
N GLN A 59 17.60 39.39 -11.17
CA GLN A 59 16.23 38.97 -11.37
C GLN A 59 16.09 37.83 -12.40
N ALA A 60 16.77 37.95 -13.54
CA ALA A 60 16.72 36.95 -14.61
C ALA A 60 17.35 35.60 -14.23
N ALA A 61 18.30 35.60 -13.27
CA ALA A 61 19.00 34.41 -12.82
C ALA A 61 18.29 33.69 -11.64
N ARG A 62 17.31 34.34 -11.03
CA ARG A 62 16.59 33.79 -9.86
C ARG A 62 15.92 32.44 -10.10
N PRO A 63 15.20 32.21 -11.22
CA PRO A 63 14.57 30.90 -11.45
C PRO A 63 15.59 29.77 -11.45
N GLU A 64 16.74 29.98 -12.13
CA GLU A 64 17.79 28.98 -12.19
C GLU A 64 18.47 28.75 -10.84
N ALA A 65 18.78 29.83 -10.09
CA ALA A 65 19.34 29.72 -8.74
C ALA A 65 18.38 29.00 -7.78
N THR A 66 17.05 29.28 -7.84
CA THR A 66 16.06 28.62 -7.01
C THR A 66 16.00 27.13 -7.36
N TYR A 67 15.96 26.78 -8.64
CA TYR A 67 15.95 25.38 -9.09
C TYR A 67 17.13 24.59 -8.55
N TRP A 68 18.35 25.11 -8.67
CA TRP A 68 19.56 24.45 -8.18
C TRP A 68 19.60 24.40 -6.63
N SER A 69 19.07 25.40 -5.93
CA SER A 69 18.91 25.36 -4.48
C SER A 69 17.98 24.22 -4.06
N ILE A 70 16.88 24.01 -4.79
CA ILE A 70 15.96 22.88 -4.56
C ILE A 70 16.70 21.55 -4.71
N LEU A 71 17.50 21.38 -5.77
CA LEU A 71 18.29 20.17 -5.96
C LEU A 71 19.29 19.93 -4.83
N CYS A 72 19.91 21.00 -4.32
CA CYS A 72 20.79 20.91 -3.13
C CYS A 72 20.04 20.45 -1.89
N TYR A 73 18.84 20.99 -1.61
CA TYR A 73 18.02 20.55 -0.47
C TYR A 73 17.63 19.08 -0.59
N LEU A 74 17.26 18.63 -1.80
CA LEU A 74 16.95 17.22 -2.06
C LEU A 74 18.17 16.32 -1.82
N ALA A 75 19.35 16.73 -2.30
CA ALA A 75 20.60 15.99 -2.11
C ALA A 75 21.04 15.94 -0.63
N LEU A 76 20.75 16.97 0.15
CA LEU A 76 20.99 17.03 1.59
C LEU A 76 19.93 16.27 2.41
N GLY A 77 18.84 15.78 1.78
CA GLY A 77 17.73 15.13 2.48
C GLY A 77 16.80 16.10 3.22
N ASP A 78 16.96 17.42 3.02
CA ASP A 78 16.08 18.45 3.62
C ASP A 78 14.79 18.58 2.80
N GLN A 79 13.91 17.60 2.96
CA GLN A 79 12.63 17.55 2.24
C GLN A 79 11.74 18.76 2.54
N ALA A 80 11.79 19.29 3.78
CA ALA A 80 10.95 20.42 4.18
C ALA A 80 11.37 21.72 3.48
N ALA A 81 12.69 21.99 3.41
CA ALA A 81 13.21 23.14 2.66
C ALA A 81 12.96 22.98 1.15
N ALA A 82 13.15 21.76 0.61
CA ALA A 82 12.89 21.47 -0.78
C ALA A 82 11.43 21.74 -1.16
N GLU A 83 10.47 21.20 -0.40
CA GLU A 83 9.04 21.37 -0.64
C GLU A 83 8.63 22.85 -0.63
N LYS A 84 9.05 23.59 0.42
CA LYS A 84 8.78 25.02 0.52
C LYS A 84 9.35 25.81 -0.67
N ALA A 85 10.57 25.47 -1.12
CA ALA A 85 11.21 26.13 -2.24
C ALA A 85 10.53 25.76 -3.58
N ILE A 86 10.07 24.52 -3.74
CA ILE A 86 9.28 24.06 -4.90
C ILE A 86 7.97 24.83 -4.97
N ASP A 87 7.19 24.89 -3.88
CA ASP A 87 5.91 25.60 -3.86
C ASP A 87 6.09 27.09 -4.18
N ALA A 88 7.14 27.71 -3.64
CA ALA A 88 7.48 29.11 -3.96
C ALA A 88 7.86 29.30 -5.44
N TYR A 89 8.62 28.34 -6.03
CA TYR A 89 8.97 28.39 -7.44
C TYR A 89 7.72 28.25 -8.34
N LEU A 90 6.88 27.25 -8.07
CA LEU A 90 5.66 27.00 -8.86
C LEU A 90 4.69 28.18 -8.83
N ALA A 91 4.61 28.87 -7.67
CA ALA A 91 3.78 30.08 -7.54
C ALA A 91 4.38 31.29 -8.29
N ALA A 92 5.71 31.46 -8.26
CA ALA A 92 6.40 32.59 -8.88
C ALA A 92 6.59 32.43 -10.40
N TYR A 93 6.73 31.19 -10.88
CA TYR A 93 7.07 30.85 -12.26
C TYR A 93 6.20 29.72 -12.80
N PRO A 94 4.86 29.92 -12.93
CA PRO A 94 3.94 28.83 -13.31
C PRO A 94 4.22 28.25 -14.70
N ASP A 95 4.74 29.06 -15.62
CA ASP A 95 5.10 28.64 -16.98
C ASP A 95 6.61 28.47 -17.15
N GLY A 96 7.35 28.34 -16.07
CA GLY A 96 8.80 28.22 -16.07
C GLY A 96 9.28 26.88 -16.67
N PRO A 97 10.46 26.87 -17.33
CA PRO A 97 10.97 25.66 -17.99
C PRO A 97 11.29 24.50 -17.04
N ARG A 98 11.41 24.78 -15.74
CA ARG A 98 11.69 23.78 -14.70
C ARG A 98 10.43 23.26 -13.96
N VAL A 99 9.25 23.80 -14.32
CA VAL A 99 7.97 23.38 -13.70
C VAL A 99 7.73 21.88 -13.79
N PRO A 100 7.94 21.22 -14.95
CA PRO A 100 7.75 19.77 -15.02
C PRO A 100 8.66 19.00 -14.04
N ASP A 101 9.96 19.29 -14.04
CA ASP A 101 10.91 18.63 -13.14
C ASP A 101 10.50 18.80 -11.68
N LEU A 102 10.08 20.00 -11.29
CA LEU A 102 9.68 20.32 -9.93
C LEU A 102 8.34 19.68 -9.53
N LEU A 103 7.40 19.55 -10.45
CA LEU A 103 6.17 18.78 -10.21
C LEU A 103 6.47 17.32 -9.93
N TYR A 104 7.40 16.71 -10.68
CA TYR A 104 7.85 15.35 -10.40
C TYR A 104 8.50 15.23 -9.01
N GLN A 105 9.42 16.12 -8.66
CA GLN A 105 10.06 16.11 -7.33
C GLN A 105 9.07 16.37 -6.20
N ARG A 106 8.11 17.28 -6.40
CA ARG A 106 7.03 17.52 -5.45
C ARG A 106 6.21 16.25 -5.20
N GLY A 107 5.83 15.55 -6.27
CA GLY A 107 5.14 14.27 -6.17
C GLY A 107 5.92 13.24 -5.34
N ARG A 108 7.24 13.15 -5.53
CA ARG A 108 8.12 12.25 -4.75
C ARG A 108 8.16 12.61 -3.27
N ILE A 109 8.27 13.90 -2.93
CA ILE A 109 8.25 14.36 -1.53
C ILE A 109 6.90 14.06 -0.87
N LEU A 110 5.80 14.37 -1.55
CA LEU A 110 4.45 14.14 -1.05
C LEU A 110 4.16 12.64 -0.86
N TYR A 111 4.65 11.79 -1.76
CA TYR A 111 4.58 10.34 -1.60
C TYR A 111 5.31 9.87 -0.33
N ALA A 112 6.54 10.33 -0.12
CA ALA A 112 7.33 10.00 1.08
C ALA A 112 6.66 10.46 2.38
N LYS A 113 5.85 11.53 2.33
CA LYS A 113 5.02 12.03 3.43
C LYS A 113 3.68 11.32 3.57
N SER A 114 3.41 10.30 2.77
CA SER A 114 2.12 9.59 2.69
C SER A 114 0.93 10.48 2.28
N SER A 115 1.18 11.65 1.70
CA SER A 115 0.17 12.56 1.11
C SER A 115 -0.14 12.11 -0.32
N TYR A 116 -0.73 10.91 -0.45
CA TYR A 116 -0.84 10.19 -1.73
C TYR A 116 -1.73 10.90 -2.75
N GLU A 117 -2.81 11.57 -2.30
CA GLU A 117 -3.70 12.30 -3.21
C GLU A 117 -3.03 13.52 -3.85
N GLU A 118 -2.28 14.29 -3.05
CA GLU A 118 -1.52 15.43 -3.52
C GLU A 118 -0.33 15.01 -4.39
N ALA A 119 0.32 13.89 -4.03
CA ALA A 119 1.37 13.29 -4.85
C ALA A 119 0.83 12.88 -6.22
N LEU A 120 -0.31 12.20 -6.28
CA LEU A 120 -0.98 11.79 -7.51
C LEU A 120 -1.31 13.00 -8.40
N LYS A 121 -1.83 14.10 -7.81
CA LYS A 121 -2.09 15.36 -8.53
C LYS A 121 -0.80 15.92 -9.13
N SER A 122 0.31 15.90 -8.38
CA SER A 122 1.60 16.41 -8.86
C SER A 122 2.17 15.58 -10.01
N PHE A 123 2.10 14.24 -9.92
CA PHE A 123 2.53 13.37 -11.02
C PHE A 123 1.64 13.50 -12.25
N SER A 124 0.32 13.64 -12.08
CA SER A 124 -0.61 13.86 -13.19
C SER A 124 -0.35 15.20 -13.89
N ALA A 125 -0.10 16.26 -13.12
CA ALA A 125 0.26 17.59 -13.67
C ALA A 125 1.61 17.53 -14.42
N PHE A 126 2.60 16.80 -13.90
CA PHE A 126 3.87 16.57 -14.60
C PHE A 126 3.67 15.90 -15.97
N ILE A 127 2.90 14.80 -16.00
CA ILE A 127 2.64 14.04 -17.24
C ILE A 127 1.90 14.91 -18.25
N ALA A 128 0.92 15.72 -17.80
CA ALA A 128 0.17 16.63 -18.64
C ALA A 128 1.05 17.77 -19.22
N ALA A 129 1.97 18.32 -18.41
CA ALA A 129 2.87 19.38 -18.82
C ALA A 129 3.98 18.89 -19.76
N SER A 130 4.39 17.63 -19.68
CA SER A 130 5.52 17.09 -20.45
C SER A 130 5.34 15.60 -20.76
N PRO A 131 4.42 15.25 -21.67
CA PRO A 131 4.06 13.86 -21.97
C PRO A 131 5.19 13.02 -22.57
N ASP A 132 6.17 13.66 -23.20
CA ASP A 132 7.32 13.01 -23.83
C ASP A 132 8.58 13.01 -22.95
N HIS A 133 8.47 13.47 -21.72
CA HIS A 133 9.62 13.54 -20.81
C HIS A 133 10.08 12.15 -20.37
N GLY A 134 11.40 11.92 -20.32
CA GLY A 134 11.99 10.62 -19.94
C GLY A 134 11.59 10.07 -18.58
N LEU A 135 11.08 10.91 -17.66
CA LEU A 135 10.59 10.52 -16.35
C LEU A 135 9.10 10.13 -16.33
N VAL A 136 8.37 10.22 -17.46
CA VAL A 136 6.95 9.85 -17.52
C VAL A 136 6.70 8.40 -17.04
N PRO A 137 7.49 7.40 -17.44
CA PRO A 137 7.30 6.05 -16.88
C PRO A 137 7.48 5.98 -15.37
N SER A 138 8.42 6.77 -14.82
CA SER A 138 8.61 6.85 -13.36
C SER A 138 7.44 7.56 -12.67
N ALA A 139 6.88 8.60 -13.28
CA ALA A 139 5.71 9.30 -12.76
C ALA A 139 4.45 8.41 -12.80
N LEU A 140 4.25 7.63 -13.86
CA LEU A 140 3.20 6.61 -13.94
C LEU A 140 3.35 5.56 -12.83
N TYR A 141 4.56 5.05 -12.62
CA TYR A 141 4.83 4.10 -11.55
C TYR A 141 4.45 4.68 -10.18
N TRP A 142 4.95 5.88 -9.84
CA TRP A 142 4.64 6.51 -8.55
C TRP A 142 3.16 6.91 -8.41
N GLY A 143 2.50 7.29 -9.52
CA GLY A 143 1.06 7.50 -9.55
C GLY A 143 0.28 6.21 -9.25
N GLY A 144 0.70 5.09 -9.81
CA GLY A 144 0.19 3.76 -9.49
C GLY A 144 0.40 3.37 -8.03
N GLU A 145 1.59 3.66 -7.47
CA GLU A 145 1.89 3.45 -6.04
C GLU A 145 0.99 4.31 -5.12
N CYS A 146 0.72 5.57 -5.51
CA CYS A 146 -0.23 6.43 -4.78
C CYS A 146 -1.64 5.80 -4.76
N LEU A 147 -2.13 5.35 -5.92
CA LEU A 147 -3.43 4.71 -6.05
C LEU A 147 -3.51 3.41 -5.24
N TYR A 148 -2.47 2.59 -5.29
CA TYR A 148 -2.35 1.38 -4.49
C TYR A 148 -2.41 1.69 -2.99
N SER A 149 -1.64 2.68 -2.52
CA SER A 149 -1.63 3.10 -1.11
C SER A 149 -2.95 3.71 -0.64
N LEU A 150 -3.75 4.27 -1.56
CA LEU A 150 -5.12 4.75 -1.31
C LEU A 150 -6.17 3.63 -1.35
N GLY A 151 -5.78 2.38 -1.58
CA GLY A 151 -6.70 1.24 -1.73
C GLY A 151 -7.49 1.24 -3.06
N ARG A 152 -7.12 2.10 -4.02
CA ARG A 152 -7.75 2.20 -5.33
C ARG A 152 -7.11 1.22 -6.31
N LEU A 153 -7.25 -0.07 -6.01
CA LEU A 153 -6.52 -1.15 -6.67
C LEU A 153 -6.81 -1.26 -8.17
N ASP A 154 -8.08 -1.08 -8.58
CA ASP A 154 -8.47 -1.11 -10.01
C ASP A 154 -7.79 0.01 -10.81
N ASP A 155 -7.71 1.20 -10.24
CA ASP A 155 -7.09 2.34 -10.90
C ASP A 155 -5.57 2.19 -10.93
N ALA A 156 -4.98 1.64 -9.85
CA ALA A 156 -3.56 1.30 -9.80
C ALA A 156 -3.18 0.28 -10.89
N ASP A 157 -3.96 -0.81 -11.06
CA ASP A 157 -3.71 -1.82 -12.08
C ASP A 157 -3.78 -1.22 -13.49
N LYS A 158 -4.73 -0.32 -13.75
CA LYS A 158 -4.82 0.40 -15.05
C LYS A 158 -3.60 1.25 -15.33
N VAL A 159 -3.10 2.00 -14.32
CA VAL A 159 -1.92 2.85 -14.49
C VAL A 159 -0.65 2.02 -14.68
N PHE A 160 -0.48 0.93 -13.93
CA PHE A 160 0.64 0.01 -14.14
C PHE A 160 0.54 -0.68 -15.51
N SER A 161 -0.65 -1.09 -15.95
CA SER A 161 -0.86 -1.65 -17.30
C SER A 161 -0.45 -0.66 -18.40
N LEU A 162 -0.87 0.60 -18.26
CA LEU A 162 -0.49 1.67 -19.20
C LEU A 162 1.02 1.86 -19.26
N LEU A 163 1.73 1.78 -18.13
CA LEU A 163 3.19 1.85 -18.07
C LEU A 163 3.80 0.69 -18.86
N LEU A 164 3.34 -0.54 -18.62
CA LEU A 164 3.87 -1.74 -19.29
C LEU A 164 3.65 -1.73 -20.80
N GLU A 165 2.49 -1.23 -21.24
CA GLU A 165 2.12 -1.17 -22.66
C GLU A 165 2.89 -0.07 -23.41
N ARG A 166 2.99 1.13 -22.82
CA ARG A 166 3.60 2.28 -23.50
C ARG A 166 5.12 2.37 -23.34
N TYR A 167 5.66 1.82 -22.26
CA TYR A 167 7.07 1.95 -21.90
C TYR A 167 7.72 0.60 -21.55
N PRO A 168 7.68 -0.40 -22.46
CA PRO A 168 8.14 -1.77 -22.17
C PRO A 168 9.64 -1.89 -21.86
N THR A 169 10.43 -0.87 -22.18
CA THR A 169 11.89 -0.81 -21.93
C THR A 169 12.25 0.01 -20.70
N SER A 170 11.27 0.52 -19.96
CA SER A 170 11.51 1.33 -18.76
C SER A 170 12.06 0.47 -17.62
N VAL A 171 12.97 1.05 -16.84
CA VAL A 171 13.46 0.45 -15.58
C VAL A 171 12.35 0.21 -14.53
N LYS A 172 11.14 0.75 -14.75
CA LYS A 172 9.98 0.56 -13.87
C LYS A 172 9.09 -0.63 -14.25
N VAL A 173 9.36 -1.30 -15.36
CA VAL A 173 8.55 -2.43 -15.86
C VAL A 173 8.47 -3.57 -14.85
N GLU A 174 9.62 -3.99 -14.31
CA GLU A 174 9.67 -5.08 -13.35
C GLU A 174 8.89 -4.76 -12.07
N ALA A 175 9.08 -3.56 -11.51
CA ALA A 175 8.39 -3.10 -10.32
C ALA A 175 6.86 -2.97 -10.55
N ALA A 176 6.44 -2.45 -11.70
CA ALA A 176 5.02 -2.34 -12.06
C ALA A 176 4.38 -3.72 -12.24
N THR A 177 5.08 -4.68 -12.88
CA THR A 177 4.63 -6.06 -13.02
C THR A 177 4.43 -6.71 -11.67
N TYR A 178 5.40 -6.56 -10.76
CA TYR A 178 5.30 -7.08 -9.40
C TYR A 178 4.08 -6.52 -8.65
N ARG A 179 3.84 -5.19 -8.73
CA ARG A 179 2.66 -4.56 -8.10
C ARG A 179 1.35 -5.10 -8.65
N ARG A 180 1.25 -5.31 -9.95
CA ARG A 180 0.06 -5.92 -10.57
C ARG A 180 -0.19 -7.34 -10.07
N GLU A 181 0.84 -8.14 -9.90
CA GLU A 181 0.68 -9.49 -9.32
C GLU A 181 0.21 -9.44 -7.86
N LEU A 182 0.71 -8.47 -7.06
CA LEU A 182 0.20 -8.25 -5.70
C LEU A 182 -1.29 -7.88 -5.69
N ILE A 183 -1.71 -6.96 -6.57
CA ILE A 183 -3.14 -6.58 -6.72
C ILE A 183 -3.99 -7.81 -7.03
N LYS A 184 -3.57 -8.66 -7.96
CA LYS A 184 -4.28 -9.90 -8.30
C LYS A 184 -4.37 -10.87 -7.11
N LEU A 185 -3.32 -10.94 -6.29
CA LEU A 185 -3.33 -11.76 -5.07
C LEU A 185 -4.34 -11.24 -4.05
N GLU A 186 -4.40 -9.93 -3.85
CA GLU A 186 -5.37 -9.30 -2.94
C GLU A 186 -6.82 -9.54 -3.39
N TYR A 187 -7.10 -9.46 -4.69
CA TYR A 187 -8.43 -9.82 -5.22
C TYR A 187 -8.78 -11.28 -4.97
N ARG A 188 -7.86 -12.20 -5.25
CA ARG A 188 -8.09 -13.63 -5.00
C ARG A 188 -8.33 -13.92 -3.53
N GLU A 189 -7.57 -13.30 -2.64
CA GLU A 189 -7.73 -13.46 -1.20
C GLU A 189 -9.10 -12.94 -0.74
N SER A 190 -9.50 -11.74 -1.16
CA SER A 190 -10.80 -11.17 -0.82
C SER A 190 -11.97 -12.04 -1.30
N GLU A 191 -11.86 -12.61 -2.51
CA GLU A 191 -12.87 -13.53 -3.05
C GLU A 191 -12.94 -14.84 -2.25
N LEU A 192 -11.79 -15.42 -1.88
CA LEU A 192 -11.74 -16.62 -1.05
C LEU A 192 -12.36 -16.37 0.33
N LEU A 193 -12.06 -15.23 0.96
CA LEU A 193 -12.68 -14.86 2.23
C LEU A 193 -14.20 -14.70 2.11
N ARG A 194 -14.68 -14.09 1.03
CA ARG A 194 -16.11 -13.96 0.75
C ARG A 194 -16.79 -15.32 0.60
N LEU A 195 -16.18 -16.22 -0.18
CA LEU A 195 -16.71 -17.57 -0.38
C LEU A 195 -16.71 -18.38 0.91
N LEU A 196 -15.67 -18.25 1.73
CA LEU A 196 -15.59 -18.91 3.02
C LEU A 196 -16.68 -18.43 3.98
N THR A 197 -16.88 -17.11 4.07
CA THR A 197 -17.94 -16.50 4.88
C THR A 197 -19.31 -16.98 4.44
N TRP A 198 -19.57 -16.95 3.13
CA TRP A 198 -20.84 -17.44 2.58
C TRP A 198 -21.07 -18.93 2.87
N SER A 199 -20.05 -19.77 2.69
CA SER A 199 -20.13 -21.21 2.98
C SER A 199 -20.41 -21.49 4.46
N HIS A 200 -19.80 -20.70 5.36
CA HIS A 200 -20.03 -20.81 6.79
C HIS A 200 -21.47 -20.44 7.18
N GLU A 201 -21.98 -19.32 6.66
CA GLU A 201 -23.37 -18.89 6.88
C GLU A 201 -24.37 -19.93 6.37
N GLU A 202 -24.14 -20.52 5.20
CA GLU A 202 -24.98 -21.56 4.63
C GLU A 202 -25.00 -22.83 5.52
N ALA A 203 -23.82 -23.22 6.03
CA ALA A 203 -23.71 -24.35 6.94
C ALA A 203 -24.43 -24.10 8.27
N LEU A 204 -24.38 -22.88 8.81
CA LEU A 204 -25.12 -22.50 10.01
C LEU A 204 -26.64 -22.57 9.77
N ARG A 205 -27.15 -22.02 8.67
CA ARG A 205 -28.57 -22.09 8.29
C ARG A 205 -29.04 -23.55 8.17
N ALA A 206 -28.25 -24.38 7.46
CA ALA A 206 -28.56 -25.80 7.34
C ALA A 206 -28.63 -26.49 8.72
N ALA A 207 -27.70 -26.19 9.64
CA ALA A 207 -27.68 -26.74 10.97
C ALA A 207 -28.93 -26.31 11.81
N GLU A 208 -29.38 -25.07 11.67
CA GLU A 208 -30.60 -24.56 12.32
C GLU A 208 -31.85 -25.25 11.78
N ASP A 209 -31.95 -25.44 10.49
CA ASP A 209 -33.05 -26.17 9.85
C ASP A 209 -33.11 -27.65 10.30
N PHE A 210 -31.94 -28.29 10.45
CA PHE A 210 -31.87 -29.64 10.99
C PHE A 210 -32.37 -29.71 12.47
N ARG A 211 -31.90 -28.78 13.31
CA ARG A 211 -32.34 -28.69 14.71
C ARG A 211 -33.85 -28.40 14.83
N ALA A 212 -34.39 -27.56 13.95
CA ALA A 212 -35.82 -27.28 13.93
C ALA A 212 -36.63 -28.55 13.57
N ARG A 213 -36.21 -29.31 12.56
CA ARG A 213 -36.80 -30.58 12.15
C ARG A 213 -36.72 -31.63 13.27
N GLU A 214 -35.58 -31.77 13.92
CA GLU A 214 -35.35 -32.65 15.06
C GLU A 214 -36.37 -32.36 16.17
N ARG A 215 -36.46 -31.11 16.62
CA ARG A 215 -37.45 -30.70 17.66
C ARG A 215 -38.88 -31.01 17.25
N ASN A 216 -39.25 -30.80 15.99
CA ASN A 216 -40.58 -31.10 15.49
C ASN A 216 -40.88 -32.63 15.56
N TYR A 217 -39.92 -33.47 15.19
CA TYR A 217 -40.06 -34.93 15.28
C TYR A 217 -40.13 -35.40 16.74
N GLU A 218 -39.32 -34.87 17.65
CA GLU A 218 -39.36 -35.19 19.07
C GLU A 218 -40.71 -34.83 19.71
N GLN A 219 -41.22 -33.62 19.38
CA GLN A 219 -42.54 -33.18 19.86
C GLN A 219 -43.67 -34.11 19.34
N ALA A 220 -43.63 -34.45 18.06
CA ALA A 220 -44.60 -35.36 17.46
C ALA A 220 -44.51 -36.75 18.09
N LEU A 221 -43.30 -37.31 18.27
CA LEU A 221 -43.09 -38.58 18.98
C LEU A 221 -43.67 -38.57 20.38
N SER A 222 -43.37 -37.54 21.18
CA SER A 222 -43.90 -37.39 22.54
C SER A 222 -45.42 -37.33 22.54
N ALA A 223 -46.05 -36.62 21.62
CA ALA A 223 -47.51 -36.53 21.50
C ALA A 223 -48.14 -37.91 21.17
N TYR A 224 -47.58 -38.63 20.19
CA TYR A 224 -48.10 -39.99 19.84
C TYR A 224 -47.88 -41.02 20.95
N GLN A 225 -46.74 -40.97 21.67
CA GLN A 225 -46.48 -41.82 22.83
C GLN A 225 -47.49 -41.57 23.95
N LYS A 226 -47.86 -40.31 24.22
CA LYS A 226 -48.92 -39.97 25.21
C LYS A 226 -50.29 -40.48 24.77
N GLN A 227 -50.64 -40.38 23.48
CA GLN A 227 -51.86 -40.92 22.93
C GLN A 227 -51.92 -42.46 23.08
N LEU A 228 -50.78 -43.12 22.76
CA LEU A 228 -50.71 -44.59 22.92
C LEU A 228 -50.85 -45.00 24.36
N ALA A 229 -50.21 -44.27 25.31
CA ALA A 229 -50.35 -44.55 26.76
C ALA A 229 -51.78 -44.31 27.27
N GLY A 230 -52.51 -43.31 26.71
CA GLY A 230 -53.90 -43.02 27.08
C GLY A 230 -54.90 -43.94 26.42
N ALA A 231 -54.56 -44.67 25.36
CA ALA A 231 -55.43 -45.55 24.57
C ALA A 231 -55.51 -46.99 25.13
N SER A 232 -55.14 -47.25 26.40
CA SER A 232 -55.00 -48.55 27.00
C SER A 232 -56.33 -49.33 27.10
N GLY A 233 -57.38 -48.99 26.38
CA GLY A 233 -58.70 -49.62 26.40
C GLY A 233 -59.37 -49.92 25.06
N THR A 234 -58.82 -49.45 23.89
CA THR A 234 -59.43 -49.66 22.58
C THR A 234 -58.45 -50.34 21.60
N SER A 235 -58.73 -51.62 21.33
CA SER A 235 -57.84 -52.54 20.58
C SER A 235 -57.59 -52.17 19.12
N ALA A 236 -58.32 -51.23 18.51
CA ALA A 236 -58.27 -50.92 17.09
C ALA A 236 -57.28 -49.78 16.71
N GLN A 237 -56.96 -48.83 17.62
CA GLN A 237 -56.10 -47.67 17.34
C GLN A 237 -54.62 -47.90 17.68
N SER A 238 -54.29 -48.94 18.42
CA SER A 238 -52.93 -49.23 18.90
C SER A 238 -51.94 -49.59 17.80
N PRO A 239 -52.24 -50.37 16.75
CA PRO A 239 -51.24 -50.68 15.69
C PRO A 239 -50.93 -49.51 14.81
N GLU A 240 -51.86 -48.61 14.50
CA GLU A 240 -51.68 -47.45 13.67
C GLU A 240 -50.78 -46.38 14.35
N LEU A 241 -51.02 -46.17 15.65
CA LEU A 241 -50.17 -45.28 16.48
C LEU A 241 -48.76 -45.83 16.63
N LYS A 242 -48.57 -47.14 16.79
CA LYS A 242 -47.25 -47.78 16.79
C LYS A 242 -46.52 -47.57 15.47
N ALA A 243 -47.18 -47.83 14.34
CA ALA A 243 -46.58 -47.61 13.01
C ALA A 243 -46.16 -46.15 12.79
N ARG A 244 -46.96 -45.20 13.33
CA ARG A 244 -46.61 -43.77 13.22
C ARG A 244 -45.42 -43.37 14.10
N ILE A 245 -45.30 -43.94 15.30
CA ILE A 245 -44.14 -43.78 16.19
C ILE A 245 -42.88 -44.35 15.53
N ASP A 246 -42.97 -45.54 14.94
CA ASP A 246 -41.85 -46.19 14.27
C ASP A 246 -41.39 -45.37 13.05
N GLU A 247 -42.35 -44.86 12.24
CA GLU A 247 -42.05 -43.95 11.10
C GLU A 247 -41.34 -42.66 11.55
N LEU A 248 -41.86 -42.01 12.60
CA LEU A 248 -41.26 -40.76 13.11
C LEU A 248 -39.90 -41.01 13.76
N SER A 249 -39.72 -42.14 14.45
CA SER A 249 -38.41 -42.53 14.99
C SER A 249 -37.37 -42.76 13.90
N ALA A 250 -37.76 -43.37 12.80
CA ALA A 250 -36.91 -43.56 11.65
C ALA A 250 -36.54 -42.20 10.95
N LYS A 251 -37.52 -41.28 10.88
CA LYS A 251 -37.28 -39.93 10.34
C LYS A 251 -36.34 -39.11 11.22
N LEU A 252 -36.50 -39.22 12.55
CA LEU A 252 -35.60 -38.56 13.50
C LEU A 252 -34.16 -39.10 13.39
N ALA A 253 -34.01 -40.44 13.37
CA ALA A 253 -32.71 -41.08 13.23
C ALA A 253 -32.00 -40.65 11.90
N LYS A 254 -32.77 -40.57 10.82
CA LYS A 254 -32.26 -40.08 9.54
C LYS A 254 -31.82 -38.61 9.63
N ALA A 255 -32.64 -37.74 10.23
CA ALA A 255 -32.31 -36.32 10.38
C ALA A 255 -31.03 -36.11 11.23
N GLN A 256 -30.86 -36.91 12.28
CA GLN A 256 -29.64 -36.90 13.10
C GLN A 256 -28.41 -37.35 12.30
N ALA A 257 -28.53 -38.44 11.54
CA ALA A 257 -27.43 -38.90 10.69
C ALA A 257 -27.04 -37.86 9.61
N ASP A 258 -28.02 -37.19 8.98
CA ASP A 258 -27.79 -36.13 8.01
C ASP A 258 -27.09 -34.92 8.64
N LEU A 259 -27.44 -34.54 9.88
CA LEU A 259 -26.79 -33.49 10.64
C LEU A 259 -25.32 -33.83 10.96
N ASP A 260 -25.05 -35.05 11.40
CA ASP A 260 -23.69 -35.50 11.72
C ASP A 260 -22.82 -35.57 10.45
N ALA A 261 -23.38 -35.98 9.33
CA ALA A 261 -22.70 -35.95 8.02
C ALA A 261 -22.36 -34.50 7.60
N ALA A 262 -23.29 -33.56 7.80
CA ALA A 262 -23.06 -32.14 7.50
C ALA A 262 -21.98 -31.54 8.40
N ARG A 263 -21.97 -31.87 9.70
CA ARG A 263 -20.91 -31.46 10.64
C ARG A 263 -19.53 -32.00 10.25
N ALA A 264 -19.47 -33.28 9.87
CA ALA A 264 -18.23 -33.89 9.41
C ALA A 264 -17.70 -33.26 8.10
N ALA A 265 -18.59 -32.91 7.18
CA ALA A 265 -18.22 -32.21 5.94
C ALA A 265 -17.68 -30.80 6.23
N LEU A 266 -18.31 -30.06 7.15
CA LEU A 266 -17.84 -28.74 7.57
C LEU A 266 -16.46 -28.81 8.22
N ALA A 267 -16.22 -29.77 9.11
CA ALA A 267 -14.92 -29.98 9.75
C ALA A 267 -13.82 -30.31 8.75
N LYS A 268 -14.12 -31.12 7.71
CA LYS A 268 -13.18 -31.40 6.60
C LYS A 268 -12.87 -30.15 5.79
N ALA A 269 -13.85 -29.31 5.49
CA ALA A 269 -13.66 -28.06 4.78
C ALA A 269 -12.77 -27.08 5.57
N GLN A 270 -12.97 -27.00 6.89
CA GLN A 270 -12.14 -26.18 7.78
C GLN A 270 -10.69 -26.66 7.85
N THR A 271 -10.45 -27.98 7.93
CA THR A 271 -9.08 -28.54 7.91
C THR A 271 -8.39 -28.34 6.56
N ALA A 272 -9.12 -28.45 5.44
CA ALA A 272 -8.58 -28.18 4.12
C ALA A 272 -8.21 -26.68 3.93
N ALA A 273 -9.04 -25.77 4.44
CA ALA A 273 -8.75 -24.33 4.44
C ALA A 273 -7.51 -23.99 5.30
N GLY A 274 -7.37 -24.63 6.47
CA GLY A 274 -6.18 -24.49 7.32
C GLY A 274 -4.89 -25.03 6.67
N GLN A 275 -4.98 -26.12 5.90
CA GLN A 275 -3.85 -26.67 5.15
C GLN A 275 -3.50 -25.83 3.92
N ALA A 276 -4.47 -25.24 3.23
CA ALA A 276 -4.23 -24.31 2.12
C ALA A 276 -3.49 -23.04 2.57
N SER A 277 -3.71 -22.62 3.82
CA SER A 277 -2.98 -21.49 4.45
C SER A 277 -1.51 -21.85 4.79
N SER A 278 -1.13 -23.10 4.82
CA SER A 278 0.22 -23.59 5.10
C SER A 278 1.05 -23.92 3.86
N VAL A 279 0.51 -23.73 2.65
CA VAL A 279 1.30 -23.85 1.42
C VAL A 279 2.36 -22.75 1.45
N PRO A 280 3.68 -23.11 1.39
CA PRO A 280 4.73 -22.11 1.38
C PRO A 280 4.48 -21.19 0.19
N VAL A 281 4.30 -19.90 0.46
CA VAL A 281 4.35 -18.85 -0.56
C VAL A 281 5.64 -19.11 -1.34
N PRO A 282 5.60 -19.27 -2.67
CA PRO A 282 6.81 -19.48 -3.45
C PRO A 282 7.80 -18.41 -3.04
N SER A 283 9.02 -18.83 -2.71
CA SER A 283 10.11 -18.00 -2.17
C SER A 283 10.06 -16.63 -2.82
N VAL A 284 9.81 -15.63 -1.99
CA VAL A 284 9.70 -14.23 -2.38
C VAL A 284 10.80 -13.95 -3.39
N VAL A 285 10.42 -13.67 -4.62
CA VAL A 285 11.31 -12.99 -5.57
C VAL A 285 11.76 -11.75 -4.80
N THR A 286 13.04 -11.72 -4.42
CA THR A 286 13.66 -10.60 -3.73
C THR A 286 13.27 -9.34 -4.49
N PRO A 287 12.60 -8.37 -3.85
CA PRO A 287 12.24 -7.14 -4.55
C PRO A 287 13.53 -6.51 -5.07
N PRO A 288 13.52 -5.95 -6.29
CA PRO A 288 14.68 -5.25 -6.81
C PRO A 288 15.11 -4.18 -5.82
N ALA A 289 16.42 -4.02 -5.61
CA ALA A 289 17.08 -3.22 -4.57
C ALA A 289 16.67 -1.73 -4.45
N ALA A 290 15.67 -1.28 -5.17
CA ALA A 290 15.12 0.09 -5.17
C ALA A 290 13.91 0.29 -4.21
N ILE A 291 13.55 -0.70 -3.37
CA ILE A 291 12.39 -0.64 -2.47
C ILE A 291 12.86 -0.74 -1.00
N GLU A 292 13.92 -0.02 -0.64
CA GLU A 292 14.44 -0.06 0.74
C GLU A 292 13.52 0.57 1.81
N GLY A 293 12.44 1.25 1.44
CA GLY A 293 11.47 1.83 2.38
C GLY A 293 10.22 0.98 2.65
N ASP A 294 9.80 0.14 1.71
CA ASP A 294 8.50 -0.56 1.76
C ASP A 294 8.56 -1.98 2.34
N GLY A 295 9.74 -2.58 2.43
CA GLY A 295 9.88 -3.95 2.95
C GLY A 295 9.40 -4.11 4.39
N ALA A 296 9.60 -3.12 5.23
CA ALA A 296 9.14 -3.12 6.62
C ALA A 296 7.62 -2.95 6.73
N LEU A 297 7.02 -2.10 5.90
CA LEU A 297 5.56 -1.90 5.83
C LEU A 297 4.86 -3.14 5.27
N LEU A 298 5.43 -3.77 4.24
CA LEU A 298 4.91 -5.02 3.68
C LEU A 298 4.99 -6.16 4.69
N ALA A 299 6.10 -6.29 5.43
CA ALA A 299 6.26 -7.26 6.50
C ALA A 299 5.25 -7.03 7.63
N GLN A 300 5.02 -5.77 8.04
CA GLN A 300 4.01 -5.40 9.04
C GLN A 300 2.59 -5.70 8.55
N ALA A 301 2.28 -5.40 7.29
CA ALA A 301 0.97 -5.69 6.71
C ALA A 301 0.71 -7.21 6.62
N LEU A 302 1.70 -8.00 6.21
CA LEU A 302 1.62 -9.46 6.19
C LEU A 302 1.48 -10.05 7.60
N GLU A 303 2.16 -9.50 8.59
CA GLU A 303 2.05 -9.93 9.97
C GLU A 303 0.72 -9.55 10.62
N ALA A 304 0.20 -8.35 10.33
CA ALA A 304 -1.15 -7.93 10.75
C ALA A 304 -2.23 -8.83 10.10
N LYS A 305 -2.07 -9.17 8.84
CA LYS A 305 -2.93 -10.07 8.09
C LYS A 305 -2.91 -11.50 8.64
N ARG A 306 -1.72 -12.01 8.99
CA ARG A 306 -1.54 -13.30 9.65
C ARG A 306 -2.23 -13.33 11.02
N ARG A 307 -2.08 -12.29 11.84
CA ARG A 307 -2.77 -12.18 13.14
C ARG A 307 -4.29 -12.11 12.99
N ALA A 308 -4.80 -11.44 11.95
CA ALA A 308 -6.24 -11.41 11.66
C ALA A 308 -6.76 -12.79 11.27
N LEU A 309 -6.03 -13.57 10.46
CA LEU A 309 -6.37 -14.93 10.09
C LEU A 309 -6.29 -15.89 11.30
N ASP A 310 -5.29 -15.75 12.17
CA ASP A 310 -5.13 -16.53 13.40
C ASP A 310 -6.28 -16.23 14.40
N LEU A 311 -6.71 -14.95 14.51
CA LEU A 311 -7.88 -14.56 15.29
C LEU A 311 -9.19 -15.12 14.72
N LEU A 312 -9.37 -15.10 13.40
CA LEU A 312 -10.53 -15.72 12.75
C LEU A 312 -10.56 -17.25 12.97
N ALA A 313 -9.40 -17.91 12.89
CA ALA A 313 -9.27 -19.34 13.17
C ALA A 313 -9.53 -19.70 14.64
N ALA A 314 -9.29 -18.77 15.58
CA ALA A 314 -9.58 -18.96 17.00
C ALA A 314 -11.08 -18.73 17.38
N TYR A 315 -11.81 -18.00 16.53
CA TYR A 315 -13.26 -17.76 16.71
C TYR A 315 -14.16 -18.74 15.94
N LEU A 316 -13.60 -19.55 15.05
CA LEU A 316 -14.25 -20.64 14.32
C LEU A 316 -14.01 -21.98 14.99
#